data_5912a24c91fad2df55e60741809600b6
#
_entry.id   5912a24c91fad2df55e60741809600b6
#
_cell.length_a   1.000
_cell.length_b   1.000
_cell.length_c   1.000
_cell.angle_alpha   90.00
_cell.angle_beta   90.00
_cell.angle_gamma   90.00
#
_symmetry.space_group_name_H-M   'P 1'
#
loop_
_entity.id
_entity.type
_entity.pdbx_description
1 polymer ?
#
loop_
_entity_poly.entity_id
_entity_poly.type
_entity_poly.pdbx_seq_one_letter_code
_entity_poly.pdbx_strand_id
1 'polypeptide(L)'
;MEIRFVPAESLKAKPADETKLGFGQIFTDYMFEMDYSVEKGWHDPRVTPFHYFELSPAAMVLHYSQTIFEGLKMYRTEGGFQLFRPRDNFRRMNVSADRMAIP
;
A
#
# COMPACT_ATOMS: atom_id res chain seq x y z
N MET A 1 -0.94 17.73 2.42
CA MET A 1 -0.60 17.04 1.16
C MET A 1 -1.90 16.46 0.63
N GLU A 2 -2.31 16.83 -0.58
CA GLU A 2 -3.55 16.34 -1.20
C GLU A 2 -3.29 14.99 -1.89
N ILE A 3 -4.21 14.03 -1.72
CA ILE A 3 -4.10 12.71 -2.35
C ILE A 3 -4.87 12.75 -3.68
N ARG A 4 -4.17 12.52 -4.78
CA ARG A 4 -4.79 12.44 -6.11
C ARG A 4 -5.46 11.07 -6.29
N PHE A 5 -6.65 11.05 -6.86
CA PHE A 5 -7.36 9.83 -7.23
C PHE A 5 -7.39 9.66 -8.75
N VAL A 6 -6.95 8.50 -9.24
CA VAL A 6 -6.98 8.12 -10.64
C VAL A 6 -8.03 7.01 -10.80
N PRO A 7 -9.16 7.28 -11.47
CA PRO A 7 -10.21 6.26 -11.62
C PRO A 7 -9.75 5.11 -12.54
N ALA A 8 -10.16 3.89 -12.20
CA ALA A 8 -10.02 2.73 -13.08
C ALA A 8 -11.04 2.80 -14.22
N GLU A 9 -10.67 2.32 -15.40
CA GLU A 9 -11.61 2.19 -16.54
C GLU A 9 -12.69 1.14 -16.26
N SER A 10 -12.34 0.08 -15.54
CA SER A 10 -13.26 -0.97 -15.10
C SER A 10 -12.83 -1.57 -13.77
N LEU A 11 -13.79 -2.04 -12.99
CA LEU A 11 -13.54 -2.73 -11.72
C LEU A 11 -13.54 -4.24 -11.94
N LYS A 12 -12.72 -4.96 -11.14
CA LYS A 12 -12.70 -6.42 -11.10
C LYS A 12 -14.02 -6.97 -10.54
N ALA A 13 -14.36 -8.18 -10.93
CA ALA A 13 -15.44 -8.91 -10.28
C ALA A 13 -15.14 -9.10 -8.79
N LYS A 14 -16.12 -8.85 -7.94
CA LYS A 14 -15.98 -9.09 -6.49
C LYS A 14 -15.88 -10.59 -6.21
N PRO A 15 -15.08 -11.01 -5.20
CA PRO A 15 -15.07 -12.40 -4.77
C PRO A 15 -16.47 -12.88 -4.39
N ALA A 16 -16.87 -14.06 -4.86
CA ALA A 16 -18.17 -14.65 -4.53
C ALA A 16 -18.28 -15.02 -3.04
N ASP A 17 -17.15 -15.36 -2.40
CA ASP A 17 -17.05 -15.77 -1.00
C ASP A 17 -15.89 -15.03 -0.33
N GLU A 18 -16.20 -13.99 0.45
CA GLU A 18 -15.22 -13.19 1.16
C GLU A 18 -14.50 -13.97 2.30
N THR A 19 -14.97 -15.16 2.67
CA THR A 19 -14.32 -16.00 3.68
C THR A 19 -13.17 -16.83 3.11
N LYS A 20 -13.04 -16.90 1.78
CA LYS A 20 -12.05 -17.71 1.04
C LYS A 20 -11.04 -16.87 0.26
N LEU A 21 -10.69 -15.70 0.76
CA LEU A 21 -9.79 -14.79 0.05
C LEU A 21 -8.33 -15.30 -0.02
N GLY A 22 -7.91 -16.18 0.89
CA GLY A 22 -6.52 -16.60 1.01
C GLY A 22 -5.61 -15.48 1.48
N PHE A 23 -4.30 -15.64 1.27
CA PHE A 23 -3.30 -14.63 1.59
C PHE A 23 -2.48 -14.28 0.34
N GLY A 24 -2.47 -12.99 -0.04
CA GLY A 24 -1.69 -12.50 -1.16
C GLY A 24 -2.11 -13.03 -2.55
N GLN A 25 -3.35 -13.49 -2.71
CA GLN A 25 -3.86 -14.07 -3.96
C GLN A 25 -4.86 -13.15 -4.67
N ILE A 26 -5.68 -12.44 -3.92
CA ILE A 26 -6.71 -11.54 -4.44
C ILE A 26 -6.34 -10.12 -4.04
N PHE A 27 -6.21 -9.24 -5.02
CA PHE A 27 -5.84 -7.84 -4.83
C PHE A 27 -7.03 -6.93 -5.13
N THR A 28 -7.07 -5.79 -4.45
CA THR A 28 -8.07 -4.73 -4.67
C THR A 28 -7.96 -4.11 -6.06
N ASP A 29 -8.98 -3.35 -6.45
CA ASP A 29 -8.96 -2.60 -7.72
C ASP A 29 -7.93 -1.46 -7.72
N TYR A 30 -7.64 -0.94 -6.53
CA TYR A 30 -6.78 0.24 -6.34
C TYR A 30 -5.65 -0.04 -5.39
N MET A 31 -4.58 0.73 -5.52
CA MET A 31 -3.46 0.77 -4.58
C MET A 31 -3.08 2.22 -4.29
N PHE A 32 -2.47 2.45 -3.13
CA PHE A 32 -1.89 3.73 -2.77
C PHE A 32 -0.41 3.74 -3.13
N GLU A 33 0.03 4.83 -3.73
CA GLU A 33 1.43 5.07 -4.07
C GLU A 33 1.85 6.45 -3.61
N MET A 34 3.13 6.58 -3.27
CA MET A 34 3.77 7.84 -2.97
C MET A 34 5.25 7.73 -3.31
N ASP A 35 5.79 8.73 -3.97
CA ASP A 35 7.18 8.74 -4.40
C ASP A 35 8.07 9.48 -3.38
N TYR A 36 9.36 9.15 -3.40
CA TYR A 36 10.37 9.86 -2.65
C TYR A 36 11.52 10.30 -3.56
N SER A 37 11.96 11.54 -3.39
CA SER A 37 13.21 12.03 -3.94
C SER A 37 13.94 12.89 -2.92
N VAL A 38 15.27 13.00 -3.06
CA VAL A 38 16.09 13.79 -2.13
C VAL A 38 15.67 15.27 -2.14
N GLU A 39 15.29 15.79 -3.32
CA GLU A 39 14.93 17.20 -3.47
C GLU A 39 13.55 17.55 -2.91
N LYS A 40 12.58 16.61 -3.01
CA LYS A 40 11.17 16.85 -2.68
C LYS A 40 10.72 16.16 -1.40
N GLY A 41 11.51 15.19 -0.89
CA GLY A 41 11.04 14.29 0.13
C GLY A 41 9.93 13.38 -0.40
N TRP A 42 9.00 12.98 0.46
CA TRP A 42 7.81 12.23 0.08
C TRP A 42 6.83 13.14 -0.67
N HIS A 43 6.44 12.74 -1.88
CA HIS A 43 5.61 13.55 -2.78
C HIS A 43 4.70 12.72 -3.67
N ASP A 44 3.76 13.36 -4.36
CA ASP A 44 2.76 12.78 -5.25
C ASP A 44 1.99 11.58 -4.66
N PRO A 45 1.37 11.73 -3.46
CA PRO A 45 0.52 10.69 -2.92
C PRO A 45 -0.70 10.49 -3.82
N ARG A 46 -0.96 9.24 -4.19
CA ARG A 46 -2.03 8.93 -5.14
C ARG A 46 -2.67 7.58 -4.85
N VAL A 47 -3.93 7.47 -5.19
CA VAL A 47 -4.66 6.20 -5.29
C VAL A 47 -4.85 5.92 -6.78
N THR A 48 -4.28 4.83 -7.26
CA THR A 48 -4.29 4.42 -8.68
C THR A 48 -4.92 3.05 -8.86
N PRO A 49 -5.38 2.70 -10.07
CA PRO A 49 -5.69 1.32 -10.38
C PRO A 49 -4.49 0.40 -10.08
N PHE A 50 -4.76 -0.80 -9.58
CA PHE A 50 -3.71 -1.79 -9.32
C PHE A 50 -2.96 -2.13 -10.61
N HIS A 51 -1.63 -1.95 -10.61
CA HIS A 51 -0.76 -2.21 -11.76
C HIS A 51 0.60 -2.77 -11.33
N TYR A 52 1.39 -3.21 -12.29
CA TYR A 52 2.77 -3.62 -12.05
C TYR A 52 3.70 -2.41 -11.98
N PHE A 53 4.72 -2.51 -11.13
CA PHE A 53 5.78 -1.52 -11.10
C PHE A 53 6.82 -1.79 -12.20
N GLU A 54 7.25 -0.73 -12.85
CA GLU A 54 8.42 -0.75 -13.71
C GLU A 54 9.62 -0.26 -12.90
N LEU A 55 10.57 -1.15 -12.62
CA LEU A 55 11.73 -0.88 -11.75
C LEU A 55 13.03 -1.10 -12.50
N SER A 56 14.02 -0.24 -12.21
CA SER A 56 15.40 -0.49 -12.65
C SER A 56 15.90 -1.82 -12.10
N PRO A 57 16.64 -2.63 -12.89
CA PRO A 57 17.31 -3.82 -12.37
C PRO A 57 18.27 -3.52 -11.20
N ALA A 58 18.73 -2.27 -11.07
CA ALA A 58 19.59 -1.81 -9.97
C ALA A 58 18.83 -1.37 -8.72
N ALA A 59 17.48 -1.46 -8.71
CA ALA A 59 16.68 -1.06 -7.56
C ALA A 59 17.11 -1.82 -6.29
N MET A 60 17.25 -1.10 -5.18
CA MET A 60 17.77 -1.64 -3.92
C MET A 60 16.89 -2.75 -3.36
N VAL A 61 15.59 -2.73 -3.63
CA VAL A 61 14.67 -3.81 -3.23
C VAL A 61 15.04 -5.15 -3.85
N LEU A 62 15.61 -5.15 -5.07
CA LEU A 62 15.96 -6.38 -5.79
C LEU A 62 17.30 -6.99 -5.34
N HIS A 63 18.24 -6.19 -4.80
CA HIS A 63 19.59 -6.65 -4.46
C HIS A 63 19.85 -6.70 -2.96
N TYR A 64 19.37 -5.70 -2.22
CA TYR A 64 19.62 -5.55 -0.79
C TYR A 64 18.39 -5.76 0.06
N SER A 65 17.26 -6.18 -0.54
CA SER A 65 15.98 -6.34 0.16
C SER A 65 15.59 -5.11 0.98
N GLN A 66 15.91 -3.89 0.47
CA GLN A 66 15.51 -2.65 1.13
C GLN A 66 14.02 -2.43 0.93
N THR A 67 13.27 -3.12 1.74
CA THR A 67 11.80 -3.10 1.75
C THR A 67 11.30 -3.37 3.16
N ILE A 68 10.10 -2.93 3.46
CA ILE A 68 9.40 -3.22 4.71
C ILE A 68 8.00 -3.74 4.42
N PHE A 69 7.44 -4.44 5.38
CA PHE A 69 6.07 -4.91 5.35
C PHE A 69 5.33 -4.46 6.60
N GLU A 70 4.11 -3.97 6.43
CA GLU A 70 3.20 -3.70 7.52
C GLU A 70 1.79 -4.17 7.15
N GLY A 71 1.09 -4.78 8.10
CA GLY A 71 -0.27 -5.29 7.91
C GLY A 71 -1.31 -4.42 8.60
N LEU A 72 -2.29 -3.94 7.85
CA LEU A 72 -3.44 -3.23 8.37
C LEU A 72 -4.72 -3.88 7.83
N LYS A 73 -5.68 -4.12 8.71
CA LYS A 73 -6.96 -4.72 8.32
C LYS A 73 -8.12 -3.77 8.58
N MET A 74 -8.96 -3.63 7.58
CA MET A 74 -10.22 -2.90 7.68
C MET A 74 -11.37 -3.89 7.80
N TYR A 75 -12.28 -3.63 8.74
CA TYR A 75 -13.44 -4.46 8.98
C TYR A 75 -14.70 -3.74 8.52
N ARG A 76 -15.59 -4.46 7.84
CA ARG A 76 -16.96 -4.00 7.56
C ARG A 76 -17.84 -4.32 8.76
N THR A 77 -18.55 -3.32 9.26
CA THR A 77 -19.50 -3.43 10.37
C THR A 77 -20.82 -2.80 9.98
N GLU A 78 -21.86 -2.96 10.80
CA GLU A 78 -23.15 -2.30 10.60
C GLU A 78 -23.04 -0.76 10.58
N GLY A 79 -22.07 -0.21 11.33
CA GLY A 79 -21.78 1.24 11.38
C GLY A 79 -20.83 1.75 10.31
N GLY A 80 -20.43 0.91 9.31
CA GLY A 80 -19.49 1.26 8.27
C GLY A 80 -18.16 0.51 8.37
N PHE A 81 -17.06 1.18 7.98
CA PHE A 81 -15.74 0.58 8.00
C PHE A 81 -14.98 0.97 9.27
N GLN A 82 -14.29 0.02 9.86
CA GLN A 82 -13.49 0.22 11.06
C GLN A 82 -12.07 -0.32 10.91
N LEU A 83 -11.10 0.44 11.46
CA LEU A 83 -9.71 0.05 11.58
C LEU A 83 -9.39 -0.20 13.06
N PHE A 84 -8.63 -1.27 13.35
CA PHE A 84 -8.17 -1.55 14.70
C PHE A 84 -6.77 -0.99 14.91
N ARG A 85 -6.65 0.03 15.77
CA ARG A 85 -5.39 0.68 16.18
C ARG A 85 -4.46 1.08 15.02
N PRO A 86 -4.95 1.78 13.96
CA PRO A 86 -4.13 2.06 12.77
C PRO A 86 -2.88 2.88 13.09
N ARG A 87 -2.92 3.76 14.10
CA ARG A 87 -1.75 4.55 14.52
C ARG A 87 -0.58 3.69 14.98
N ASP A 88 -0.85 2.55 15.62
CA ASP A 88 0.21 1.64 16.07
C ASP A 88 0.85 0.89 14.89
N ASN A 89 0.05 0.55 13.87
CA ASN A 89 0.57 -0.01 12.62
C ASN A 89 1.53 0.97 11.94
N PHE A 90 1.13 2.25 11.79
CA PHE A 90 1.99 3.26 11.18
C PHE A 90 3.24 3.57 12.02
N ARG A 91 3.11 3.59 13.36
CA ARG A 91 4.29 3.72 14.24
C ARG A 91 5.29 2.58 14.03
N ARG A 92 4.80 1.33 13.97
CA ARG A 92 5.64 0.16 13.71
C ARG A 92 6.25 0.19 12.30
N MET A 93 5.50 0.65 11.30
CA MET A 93 6.00 0.87 9.95
C MET A 93 7.19 1.85 9.96
N ASN A 94 7.06 2.98 10.67
CA ASN A 94 8.15 3.95 10.77
C ASN A 94 9.39 3.38 11.48
N VAL A 95 9.23 2.57 12.52
CA VAL A 95 10.34 1.86 13.17
C VAL A 95 11.03 0.91 12.20
N SER A 96 10.27 0.20 11.39
CA SER A 96 10.81 -0.69 10.34
C SER A 96 11.54 0.10 9.25
N ALA A 97 10.97 1.23 8.81
CA ALA A 97 11.58 2.12 7.82
C ALA A 97 12.94 2.66 8.31
N ASP A 98 12.98 3.17 9.55
CA ASP A 98 14.22 3.66 10.18
C ASP A 98 15.30 2.56 10.22
N ARG A 99 14.93 1.33 10.60
CA ARG A 99 15.84 0.17 10.63
C ARG A 99 16.42 -0.17 9.26
N MET A 100 15.67 0.05 8.20
CA MET A 100 16.08 -0.21 6.81
C MET A 100 16.66 1.02 6.11
N ALA A 101 16.86 2.13 6.83
CA ALA A 101 17.29 3.41 6.26
C ALA A 101 16.40 3.88 5.08
N ILE A 102 15.11 3.65 5.20
CA ILE A 102 14.09 4.19 4.29
C ILE A 102 13.63 5.54 4.89
N PRO A 103 13.68 6.62 4.11
CA PRO A 103 13.36 7.98 4.57
C PRO A 103 11.98 8.12 5.17
#